data_3b882434878f0956fc6463890422fcc8
#
_entry.id   3b882434878f0956fc6463890422fcc8
#
_cell.length_a   1.000
_cell.length_b   1.000
_cell.length_c   1.000
_cell.angle_alpha   90.00
_cell.angle_beta   90.00
_cell.angle_gamma   90.00
#
_symmetry.space_group_name_H-M   'P 1'
#
loop_
_entity.id
_entity.type
_entity.pdbx_description
1 polymer ?
#
loop_
_entity_poly.entity_id
_entity_poly.type
_entity_poly.pdbx_seq_one_letter_code
_entity_poly.pdbx_strand_id
1 'polypeptide(L)'
;MKSSKRGVVIFVGLTVLALGIALVMVRSGREDGAGSASSTQGPAAPASAQGGTAPMAPSGASQGRAGEGASPSAPSNKAPGVIAELGWGSGPSQLGRDRPQEANPEAPMSLAVTPLGDVVVLDQLNGRLVRIGQDGKVLGTTPLTQQTPQDVTVAKDGTLLVMDRLRDKSVAIIDPETGTLRGELPLQGQGIPETGGITGTFVDGDSVYVEREHGALVRIGDLSGTADTTRPEIPGRPTRDGRSYILASIIDRPGGRLLVNAVDRQTNARRYTREYRVQFPLMTLTLLDSDRSGVIYLGVAGELPTGKASPPTEPGVRLFCLDPLDGKVLGQADLPLNTLPEETFRDYAVLDEGGVVYQYRTEAGVSLRRADCR
;
A
#
# COMPACT_ATOMS: atom_id res chain seq x y z
N MET A 1 -69.68 -3.01 14.99
CA MET A 1 -69.06 -3.12 13.65
C MET A 1 -68.00 -2.03 13.49
N LYS A 2 -66.71 -2.36 13.65
CA LYS A 2 -65.59 -1.44 13.38
C LYS A 2 -64.66 -2.13 12.38
N SER A 3 -64.62 -1.57 11.18
CA SER A 3 -63.79 -2.02 10.07
C SER A 3 -62.31 -1.61 10.30
N SER A 4 -61.43 -2.60 10.35
CA SER A 4 -59.99 -2.41 10.40
C SER A 4 -59.43 -2.37 8.97
N LYS A 5 -58.89 -1.22 8.56
CA LYS A 5 -58.14 -1.09 7.29
C LYS A 5 -56.70 -1.49 7.55
N ARG A 6 -56.25 -2.59 6.95
CA ARG A 6 -54.83 -2.98 6.88
C ARG A 6 -54.16 -2.19 5.76
N GLY A 7 -53.22 -1.35 6.13
CA GLY A 7 -52.33 -0.68 5.17
C GLY A 7 -51.23 -1.62 4.75
N VAL A 8 -51.10 -1.83 3.44
CA VAL A 8 -50.00 -2.54 2.81
C VAL A 8 -48.88 -1.51 2.57
N VAL A 9 -47.73 -1.73 3.20
CA VAL A 9 -46.51 -0.96 2.93
C VAL A 9 -45.74 -1.69 1.84
N ILE A 10 -45.65 -1.07 0.67
CA ILE A 10 -44.83 -1.56 -0.46
C ILE A 10 -43.44 -0.96 -0.28
N PHE A 11 -42.45 -1.82 -0.01
CA PHE A 11 -41.04 -1.47 -0.10
C PHE A 11 -40.58 -1.49 -1.58
N VAL A 12 -40.33 -0.34 -2.15
CA VAL A 12 -39.68 -0.21 -3.44
C VAL A 12 -38.16 -0.14 -3.17
N GLY A 13 -37.48 -1.25 -3.39
CA GLY A 13 -36.03 -1.30 -3.37
C GLY A 13 -35.46 -0.68 -4.65
N LEU A 14 -34.77 0.45 -4.52
CA LEU A 14 -34.06 1.08 -5.62
C LEU A 14 -32.64 0.45 -5.70
N THR A 15 -32.45 -0.48 -6.64
CA THR A 15 -31.14 -1.04 -6.97
C THR A 15 -30.48 -0.08 -7.97
N VAL A 16 -29.50 0.67 -7.53
CA VAL A 16 -28.65 1.48 -8.43
C VAL A 16 -27.56 0.58 -8.99
N LEU A 17 -27.73 0.16 -10.24
CA LEU A 17 -26.75 -0.57 -11.02
C LEU A 17 -25.74 0.44 -11.61
N ALA A 18 -24.52 0.49 -11.10
CA ALA A 18 -23.43 1.22 -11.73
C ALA A 18 -22.86 0.37 -12.87
N LEU A 19 -23.26 0.66 -14.11
CA LEU A 19 -22.66 0.07 -15.32
C LEU A 19 -21.33 0.77 -15.62
N GLY A 20 -20.23 0.10 -15.35
CA GLY A 20 -18.94 0.41 -15.94
C GLY A 20 -18.87 -0.18 -17.35
N ILE A 21 -18.89 0.67 -18.37
CA ILE A 21 -18.75 0.25 -19.78
C ILE A 21 -17.25 0.08 -20.08
N ALA A 22 -16.78 -1.15 -20.10
CA ALA A 22 -15.51 -1.50 -20.71
C ALA A 22 -15.75 -1.79 -22.19
N LEU A 23 -15.31 -0.89 -23.06
CA LEU A 23 -15.40 -1.05 -24.51
C LEU A 23 -14.23 -1.95 -25.00
N VAL A 24 -14.47 -3.24 -25.13
CA VAL A 24 -13.54 -4.18 -25.79
C VAL A 24 -13.87 -4.19 -27.26
N MET A 25 -13.04 -3.55 -28.09
CA MET A 25 -13.09 -3.70 -29.54
C MET A 25 -12.40 -5.02 -29.93
N VAL A 26 -13.19 -6.05 -30.16
CA VAL A 26 -12.74 -7.26 -30.88
C VAL A 26 -12.83 -6.97 -32.37
N ARG A 27 -11.69 -6.85 -33.04
CA ARG A 27 -11.59 -6.78 -34.50
C ARG A 27 -11.37 -8.20 -35.01
N SER A 28 -12.42 -8.81 -35.53
CA SER A 28 -12.36 -10.07 -36.29
C SER A 28 -11.85 -9.76 -37.69
N GLY A 29 -10.66 -10.21 -38.01
CA GLY A 29 -10.15 -10.31 -39.37
C GLY A 29 -10.02 -11.77 -39.73
N ARG A 30 -10.89 -12.21 -40.64
CA ARG A 30 -10.86 -13.53 -41.29
C ARG A 30 -10.24 -13.34 -42.64
N GLU A 31 -9.13 -14.04 -42.93
CA GLU A 31 -8.76 -14.36 -44.31
C GLU A 31 -8.03 -15.69 -44.35
N ASP A 32 -8.57 -16.57 -45.23
CA ASP A 32 -8.09 -17.88 -45.59
C ASP A 32 -6.90 -17.76 -46.53
N GLY A 33 -5.95 -18.67 -46.47
CA GLY A 33 -4.87 -18.78 -47.46
C GLY A 33 -3.94 -19.93 -47.22
N ALA A 34 -4.20 -21.02 -47.91
CA ALA A 34 -3.40 -22.24 -47.92
C ALA A 34 -2.07 -22.08 -48.69
N GLY A 35 -1.08 -22.92 -48.37
CA GLY A 35 0.13 -23.12 -49.20
C GLY A 35 1.34 -23.58 -48.39
N SER A 36 1.48 -24.81 -48.13
CA SER A 36 2.35 -25.85 -48.72
C SER A 36 3.88 -25.61 -48.67
N ALA A 37 4.51 -26.47 -47.88
CA ALA A 37 5.64 -27.35 -48.17
C ALA A 37 7.09 -26.84 -48.10
N SER A 38 7.87 -27.58 -47.37
CA SER A 38 9.15 -28.22 -47.71
C SER A 38 10.44 -27.63 -47.17
N SER A 39 10.97 -28.35 -46.16
CA SER A 39 12.26 -29.09 -46.10
C SER A 39 13.55 -28.26 -46.41
N THR A 40 14.54 -28.30 -45.53
CA THR A 40 15.65 -29.26 -45.42
C THR A 40 16.74 -28.73 -44.46
N GLN A 41 17.11 -29.57 -43.54
CA GLN A 41 18.42 -30.00 -43.07
C GLN A 41 19.58 -29.01 -43.01
N GLY A 42 20.21 -29.06 -41.83
CA GLY A 42 21.52 -28.55 -41.42
C GLY A 42 22.73 -29.22 -42.19
N PRO A 43 23.97 -29.35 -41.68
CA PRO A 43 24.49 -29.18 -40.33
C PRO A 43 25.92 -28.50 -40.26
N ALA A 44 26.54 -28.61 -39.08
CA ALA A 44 27.95 -28.71 -38.77
C ALA A 44 28.79 -27.47 -38.40
N ALA A 45 29.27 -27.53 -37.17
CA ALA A 45 30.49 -26.91 -36.70
C ALA A 45 31.76 -27.55 -37.36
N PRO A 46 33.00 -27.03 -37.22
CA PRO A 46 33.76 -27.19 -35.99
C PRO A 46 34.71 -26.02 -35.61
N ALA A 47 35.03 -25.91 -34.39
CA ALA A 47 36.26 -25.96 -33.59
C ALA A 47 37.62 -25.58 -34.21
N SER A 48 38.40 -24.77 -33.46
CA SER A 48 39.84 -24.86 -33.09
C SER A 48 40.25 -23.49 -32.55
N ALA A 49 40.69 -23.28 -31.33
CA ALA A 49 41.85 -23.72 -30.58
C ALA A 49 43.16 -22.96 -30.90
N GLN A 50 43.82 -22.59 -29.83
CA GLN A 50 45.21 -22.13 -29.62
C GLN A 50 45.30 -20.61 -29.37
N GLY A 51 45.85 -20.10 -28.26
CA GLY A 51 46.98 -20.59 -27.45
C GLY A 51 48.00 -19.46 -27.40
N GLY A 52 48.30 -18.86 -26.26
CA GLY A 52 49.35 -17.82 -26.17
C GLY A 52 49.54 -17.32 -24.74
N THR A 53 50.40 -17.99 -24.09
CA THR A 53 51.29 -17.71 -22.94
C THR A 53 51.42 -16.27 -22.42
N ALA A 54 51.46 -16.19 -21.09
CA ALA A 54 51.90 -15.08 -20.25
C ALA A 54 53.41 -14.82 -20.38
N PRO A 55 53.92 -13.67 -19.93
CA PRO A 55 54.83 -13.75 -18.79
C PRO A 55 54.63 -12.72 -17.65
N MET A 56 55.23 -13.11 -16.56
CA MET A 56 55.34 -12.61 -15.21
C MET A 56 55.86 -11.18 -15.04
N ALA A 57 55.60 -10.72 -13.84
CA ALA A 57 55.84 -9.54 -13.04
C ALA A 57 57.25 -8.89 -13.12
N PRO A 58 57.41 -7.69 -12.49
CA PRO A 58 57.85 -7.72 -11.10
C PRO A 58 57.16 -6.70 -10.14
N SER A 59 57.29 -7.06 -8.90
CA SER A 59 56.98 -6.36 -7.66
C SER A 59 57.64 -4.98 -7.55
N GLY A 60 56.86 -4.02 -7.07
CA GLY A 60 57.34 -2.74 -6.57
C GLY A 60 56.57 -2.36 -5.30
N ALA A 61 57.23 -2.52 -4.18
CA ALA A 61 56.77 -2.00 -2.89
C ALA A 61 56.88 -0.48 -2.86
N SER A 62 55.82 0.21 -2.42
CA SER A 62 55.94 1.54 -1.81
C SER A 62 54.89 1.78 -0.76
N GLN A 63 55.34 1.84 0.39
CA GLN A 63 55.10 2.58 1.62
C GLN A 63 53.75 3.36 1.73
N GLY A 64 53.21 3.23 2.92
CA GLY A 64 52.02 3.78 3.47
C GLY A 64 51.86 5.28 3.34
N ARG A 65 50.62 5.66 3.20
CA ARG A 65 50.15 7.00 3.56
C ARG A 65 48.94 6.87 4.48
N ALA A 66 49.16 7.35 5.67
CA ALA A 66 48.18 7.41 6.72
C ALA A 66 47.04 8.39 6.38
N GLY A 67 45.84 8.01 6.77
CA GLY A 67 44.82 8.91 7.32
C GLY A 67 44.29 9.99 6.39
N GLU A 68 43.27 9.69 5.58
CA GLU A 68 42.30 10.68 5.20
C GLU A 68 41.09 10.51 6.13
N GLY A 69 40.99 11.49 7.04
CA GLY A 69 39.88 11.59 7.98
C GLY A 69 38.57 11.70 7.22
N ALA A 70 37.61 10.84 7.57
CA ALA A 70 36.25 11.00 7.15
C ALA A 70 35.76 12.41 7.56
N SER A 71 35.54 13.26 6.58
CA SER A 71 34.85 14.53 6.79
C SER A 71 33.48 14.24 7.42
N PRO A 72 33.11 14.90 8.52
CA PRO A 72 31.76 14.77 9.04
C PRO A 72 30.78 15.21 7.96
N SER A 73 29.86 14.32 7.60
CA SER A 73 28.75 14.64 6.71
C SER A 73 28.06 15.90 7.24
N ALA A 74 27.94 16.92 6.40
CA ALA A 74 27.22 18.14 6.75
C ALA A 74 25.79 17.76 7.23
N PRO A 75 25.24 18.38 8.27
CA PRO A 75 23.89 18.15 8.71
C PRO A 75 22.94 18.43 7.53
N SER A 76 22.18 17.42 7.12
CA SER A 76 21.19 17.60 6.09
C SER A 76 20.12 18.57 6.63
N ASN A 77 19.99 19.76 6.05
CA ASN A 77 18.90 20.70 6.32
C ASN A 77 17.59 20.11 5.74
N LYS A 78 17.07 19.05 6.39
CA LYS A 78 15.75 18.49 6.04
C LYS A 78 14.67 19.47 6.50
N ALA A 79 13.66 19.67 5.67
CA ALA A 79 12.47 20.41 6.07
C ALA A 79 11.79 19.71 7.26
N PRO A 80 11.09 20.43 8.15
CA PRO A 80 10.39 19.82 9.27
C PRO A 80 9.47 18.69 8.81
N GLY A 81 9.54 17.53 9.48
CA GLY A 81 8.75 16.34 9.15
C GLY A 81 9.29 15.47 8.02
N VAL A 82 10.33 15.87 7.28
CA VAL A 82 10.96 15.03 6.23
C VAL A 82 11.88 13.99 6.88
N ILE A 83 11.58 12.72 6.63
CA ILE A 83 12.41 11.57 7.05
C ILE A 83 13.50 11.31 6.00
N ALA A 84 13.11 11.18 4.72
CA ALA A 84 14.03 10.89 3.61
C ALA A 84 13.56 11.53 2.31
N GLU A 85 14.52 11.81 1.44
CA GLU A 85 14.31 12.20 0.04
C GLU A 85 15.01 11.14 -0.84
N LEU A 86 14.25 10.50 -1.72
CA LEU A 86 14.70 9.41 -2.59
C LEU A 86 14.43 9.80 -4.04
N GLY A 87 15.48 9.86 -4.86
CA GLY A 87 15.35 10.17 -6.29
C GLY A 87 14.73 9.02 -7.08
N TRP A 88 14.33 9.31 -8.31
CA TRP A 88 13.85 8.29 -9.25
C TRP A 88 15.01 7.48 -9.83
N GLY A 89 14.83 6.15 -9.97
CA GLY A 89 15.79 5.22 -10.58
C GLY A 89 15.85 3.87 -9.90
N SER A 90 16.92 3.11 -10.16
CA SER A 90 17.14 1.74 -9.65
C SER A 90 18.28 1.62 -8.64
N GLY A 91 18.97 2.72 -8.33
CA GLY A 91 20.06 2.73 -7.35
C GLY A 91 19.60 2.44 -5.92
N PRO A 92 20.53 2.22 -4.99
CA PRO A 92 20.20 1.85 -3.60
C PRO A 92 19.33 2.88 -2.85
N SER A 93 19.50 4.18 -3.16
CA SER A 93 18.73 5.28 -2.56
C SER A 93 17.74 5.91 -3.56
N GLN A 94 17.29 5.14 -4.53
CA GLN A 94 16.34 5.56 -5.55
C GLN A 94 15.13 4.63 -5.53
N LEU A 95 14.02 5.10 -6.11
CA LEU A 95 12.79 4.34 -6.27
C LEU A 95 12.36 4.35 -7.74
N GLY A 96 11.78 3.25 -8.18
CA GLY A 96 11.36 3.10 -9.58
C GLY A 96 10.19 4.02 -9.93
N ARG A 97 10.22 4.57 -11.15
CA ARG A 97 9.09 5.24 -11.78
C ARG A 97 9.06 4.90 -13.26
N ASP A 98 7.87 4.58 -13.77
CA ASP A 98 7.64 4.38 -15.20
C ASP A 98 6.38 5.14 -15.65
N ARG A 99 6.42 5.72 -16.85
CA ARG A 99 5.33 6.45 -17.47
C ARG A 99 5.21 6.03 -18.94
N PRO A 100 4.75 4.80 -19.18
CA PRO A 100 4.58 4.31 -20.54
C PRO A 100 3.48 5.08 -21.27
N GLN A 101 3.54 5.10 -22.60
CA GLN A 101 2.54 5.83 -23.41
C GLN A 101 1.19 5.12 -23.45
N GLU A 102 1.16 3.79 -23.31
CA GLU A 102 -0.03 2.95 -23.52
C GLU A 102 -0.42 2.11 -22.31
N ALA A 103 0.18 2.37 -21.12
CA ALA A 103 -0.17 1.69 -19.88
C ALA A 103 -0.25 2.69 -18.71
N ASN A 104 -0.76 2.25 -17.57
CA ASN A 104 -0.84 3.10 -16.40
C ASN A 104 0.57 3.48 -15.90
N PRO A 105 0.77 4.75 -15.53
CA PRO A 105 1.99 5.18 -14.88
C PRO A 105 2.16 4.50 -13.52
N GLU A 106 3.39 4.09 -13.21
CA GLU A 106 3.73 3.38 -11.99
C GLU A 106 4.84 4.08 -11.20
N ALA A 107 4.73 4.03 -9.87
CA ALA A 107 5.73 4.48 -8.90
C ALA A 107 5.58 3.62 -7.64
N PRO A 108 6.35 3.84 -6.55
CA PRO A 108 6.23 3.04 -5.34
C PRO A 108 4.78 2.87 -4.89
N MET A 109 4.33 1.61 -4.88
CA MET A 109 2.90 1.27 -4.79
C MET A 109 2.35 1.38 -3.36
N SER A 110 3.16 1.06 -2.36
CA SER A 110 2.72 0.98 -0.97
C SER A 110 3.87 1.25 -0.01
N LEU A 111 3.52 1.61 1.23
CA LEU A 111 4.47 1.69 2.34
C LEU A 111 3.88 1.09 3.61
N ALA A 112 4.76 0.62 4.49
CA ALA A 112 4.45 0.16 5.83
C ALA A 112 5.50 0.66 6.82
N VAL A 113 5.21 0.50 8.12
CA VAL A 113 6.14 0.86 9.20
C VAL A 113 6.45 -0.39 10.03
N THR A 114 7.73 -0.59 10.34
CA THR A 114 8.16 -1.68 11.22
C THR A 114 7.84 -1.35 12.69
N PRO A 115 7.81 -2.33 13.60
CA PRO A 115 7.68 -2.08 15.03
C PRO A 115 8.78 -1.19 15.63
N LEU A 116 9.91 -1.06 14.94
CA LEU A 116 11.01 -0.16 15.31
C LEU A 116 10.86 1.26 14.76
N GLY A 117 9.81 1.52 13.97
CA GLY A 117 9.54 2.82 13.36
C GLY A 117 10.28 3.08 12.04
N ASP A 118 10.97 2.06 11.48
CA ASP A 118 11.54 2.17 10.13
C ASP A 118 10.43 2.11 9.08
N VAL A 119 10.66 2.77 7.95
CA VAL A 119 9.72 2.74 6.81
C VAL A 119 10.14 1.68 5.81
N VAL A 120 9.19 0.84 5.40
CA VAL A 120 9.37 -0.13 4.32
C VAL A 120 8.56 0.36 3.12
N VAL A 121 9.22 0.61 2.00
CA VAL A 121 8.60 1.06 0.75
C VAL A 121 8.58 -0.08 -0.25
N LEU A 122 7.43 -0.33 -0.86
CA LEU A 122 7.28 -1.29 -1.96
C LEU A 122 7.67 -0.63 -3.28
N ASP A 123 8.86 -0.94 -3.74
CA ASP A 123 9.46 -0.50 -5.00
C ASP A 123 9.26 -1.58 -6.07
N GLN A 124 8.00 -1.74 -6.53
CA GLN A 124 7.58 -2.85 -7.39
C GLN A 124 8.30 -2.86 -8.75
N LEU A 125 8.59 -1.68 -9.30
CA LEU A 125 9.29 -1.58 -10.59
C LEU A 125 10.72 -2.10 -10.53
N ASN A 126 11.37 -1.99 -9.38
CA ASN A 126 12.69 -2.57 -9.15
C ASN A 126 12.62 -3.95 -8.46
N GLY A 127 11.43 -4.53 -8.28
CA GLY A 127 11.22 -5.86 -7.70
C GLY A 127 11.76 -5.99 -6.28
N ARG A 128 11.56 -5.00 -5.42
CA ARG A 128 12.16 -4.98 -4.08
C ARG A 128 11.33 -4.23 -3.04
N LEU A 129 11.58 -4.53 -1.76
CA LEU A 129 11.28 -3.64 -0.64
C LEU A 129 12.53 -2.82 -0.30
N VAL A 130 12.35 -1.54 0.03
CA VAL A 130 13.42 -0.66 0.51
C VAL A 130 13.13 -0.29 1.96
N ARG A 131 14.02 -0.63 2.89
CA ARG A 131 13.91 -0.27 4.31
C ARG A 131 14.69 1.00 4.60
N ILE A 132 14.03 1.99 5.18
CA ILE A 132 14.56 3.31 5.51
C ILE A 132 14.44 3.53 7.02
N GLY A 133 15.54 3.85 7.67
CA GLY A 133 15.58 4.14 9.10
C GLY A 133 14.95 5.48 9.45
N GLN A 134 14.64 5.68 10.72
CA GLN A 134 14.08 6.94 11.23
C GLN A 134 14.99 8.16 10.98
N ASP A 135 16.30 7.93 10.82
CA ASP A 135 17.29 8.96 10.45
C ASP A 135 17.29 9.26 8.92
N GLY A 136 16.47 8.51 8.16
CA GLY A 136 16.29 8.64 6.72
C GLY A 136 17.37 7.95 5.89
N LYS A 137 18.22 7.12 6.47
CA LYS A 137 19.16 6.31 5.72
C LYS A 137 18.50 5.04 5.22
N VAL A 138 18.86 4.60 4.02
CA VAL A 138 18.50 3.28 3.53
C VAL A 138 19.30 2.24 4.33
N LEU A 139 18.57 1.37 5.03
CA LEU A 139 19.14 0.31 5.86
C LEU A 139 19.41 -0.98 5.05
N GLY A 140 18.63 -1.20 3.98
CA GLY A 140 18.76 -2.37 3.13
C GLY A 140 17.62 -2.51 2.14
N THR A 141 17.72 -3.54 1.33
CA THR A 141 16.68 -3.92 0.37
C THR A 141 16.41 -5.42 0.44
N THR A 142 15.16 -5.82 0.25
CA THR A 142 14.73 -7.21 0.16
C THR A 142 14.19 -7.46 -1.24
N PRO A 143 14.80 -8.36 -2.05
CA PRO A 143 14.29 -8.67 -3.37
C PRO A 143 12.93 -9.39 -3.27
N LEU A 144 12.05 -9.14 -4.25
CA LEU A 144 10.75 -9.75 -4.35
C LEU A 144 10.68 -10.71 -5.53
N THR A 145 9.89 -11.77 -5.36
CA THR A 145 9.60 -12.75 -6.41
C THR A 145 8.22 -12.55 -7.03
N GLN A 146 7.35 -11.76 -6.38
CA GLN A 146 6.01 -11.44 -6.87
C GLN A 146 6.08 -10.65 -8.17
N GLN A 147 5.15 -10.95 -9.10
CA GLN A 147 5.17 -10.38 -10.45
C GLN A 147 4.61 -8.95 -10.49
N THR A 148 3.53 -8.71 -9.73
CA THR A 148 2.83 -7.42 -9.70
C THR A 148 2.41 -7.08 -8.26
N PRO A 149 3.37 -6.90 -7.33
CA PRO A 149 3.04 -6.63 -5.93
C PRO A 149 2.41 -5.24 -5.76
N GLN A 150 1.28 -5.14 -5.04
CA GLN A 150 0.57 -3.89 -4.82
C GLN A 150 0.60 -3.40 -3.37
N ASP A 151 0.62 -4.29 -2.38
CA ASP A 151 0.58 -3.87 -0.97
C ASP A 151 1.68 -4.53 -0.15
N VAL A 152 2.16 -3.79 0.87
CA VAL A 152 3.09 -4.29 1.88
C VAL A 152 2.55 -4.02 3.27
N THR A 153 2.68 -5.00 4.15
CA THR A 153 2.32 -4.89 5.57
C THR A 153 3.43 -5.53 6.40
N VAL A 154 3.64 -5.01 7.61
CA VAL A 154 4.64 -5.54 8.55
C VAL A 154 3.93 -6.02 9.80
N ALA A 155 4.19 -7.26 10.21
CA ALA A 155 3.68 -7.83 11.44
C ALA A 155 4.48 -7.36 12.68
N LYS A 156 3.96 -7.62 13.88
CA LYS A 156 4.60 -7.20 15.15
C LYS A 156 5.97 -7.84 15.39
N ASP A 157 6.24 -9.01 14.82
CA ASP A 157 7.55 -9.68 14.87
C ASP A 157 8.51 -9.22 13.78
N GLY A 158 8.06 -8.28 12.92
CA GLY A 158 8.83 -7.77 11.79
C GLY A 158 8.60 -8.53 10.49
N THR A 159 7.88 -9.66 10.49
CA THR A 159 7.55 -10.42 9.28
C THR A 159 6.92 -9.51 8.23
N LEU A 160 7.45 -9.58 7.00
CA LEU A 160 6.96 -8.80 5.88
C LEU A 160 5.91 -9.59 5.10
N LEU A 161 4.80 -8.95 4.77
CA LEU A 161 3.74 -9.52 3.95
C LEU A 161 3.60 -8.69 2.68
N VAL A 162 3.69 -9.33 1.53
CA VAL A 162 3.58 -8.66 0.23
C VAL A 162 2.44 -9.29 -0.57
N MET A 163 1.46 -8.47 -0.93
CA MET A 163 0.29 -8.90 -1.68
C MET A 163 0.47 -8.63 -3.17
N ASP A 164 0.27 -9.68 -3.97
CA ASP A 164 0.01 -9.58 -5.41
C ASP A 164 -1.40 -10.10 -5.70
N ARG A 165 -2.33 -9.17 -5.94
CA ARG A 165 -3.74 -9.52 -6.21
C ARG A 165 -4.04 -9.77 -7.69
N LEU A 166 -3.14 -9.43 -8.60
CA LEU A 166 -3.38 -9.46 -10.04
C LEU A 166 -2.83 -10.72 -10.70
N ARG A 167 -1.57 -11.05 -10.47
CA ARG A 167 -0.86 -12.14 -11.12
C ARG A 167 -0.74 -13.36 -10.24
N ASP A 168 -0.01 -13.26 -9.15
CA ASP A 168 0.25 -14.40 -8.25
C ASP A 168 -0.99 -14.73 -7.41
N LYS A 169 -1.85 -13.75 -7.17
CA LYS A 169 -3.09 -13.86 -6.38
C LYS A 169 -2.85 -14.46 -5.01
N SER A 170 -1.78 -14.00 -4.38
CA SER A 170 -1.31 -14.47 -3.08
C SER A 170 -0.80 -13.32 -2.20
N VAL A 171 -0.63 -13.62 -0.91
CA VAL A 171 0.16 -12.84 0.03
C VAL A 171 1.40 -13.65 0.36
N ALA A 172 2.57 -13.17 -0.04
CA ALA A 172 3.86 -13.75 0.31
C ALA A 172 4.23 -13.36 1.75
N ILE A 173 4.71 -14.32 2.53
CA ILE A 173 5.23 -14.15 3.88
C ILE A 173 6.75 -14.25 3.81
N ILE A 174 7.43 -13.15 4.13
CA ILE A 174 8.86 -12.99 3.94
C ILE A 174 9.55 -12.80 5.29
N ASP A 175 10.63 -13.51 5.50
CA ASP A 175 11.48 -13.37 6.68
C ASP A 175 12.15 -11.98 6.69
N PRO A 176 12.03 -11.19 7.77
CA PRO A 176 12.54 -9.83 7.80
C PRO A 176 14.07 -9.73 7.86
N GLU A 177 14.76 -10.80 8.32
CA GLU A 177 16.22 -10.81 8.49
C GLU A 177 16.91 -11.33 7.23
N THR A 178 16.40 -12.41 6.67
CA THR A 178 17.01 -13.10 5.53
C THR A 178 16.43 -12.67 4.18
N GLY A 179 15.23 -12.08 4.17
CA GLY A 179 14.49 -11.76 2.95
C GLY A 179 13.95 -13.00 2.22
N THR A 180 13.97 -14.18 2.87
CA THR A 180 13.52 -15.42 2.23
C THR A 180 12.00 -15.60 2.35
N LEU A 181 11.39 -16.15 1.31
CA LEU A 181 9.99 -16.55 1.32
C LEU A 181 9.78 -17.69 2.32
N ARG A 182 8.92 -17.48 3.34
CA ARG A 182 8.50 -18.51 4.31
C ARG A 182 7.27 -19.28 3.87
N GLY A 183 6.37 -18.64 3.11
CA GLY A 183 5.13 -19.22 2.63
C GLY A 183 4.30 -18.23 1.83
N GLU A 184 3.21 -18.74 1.26
CA GLU A 184 2.24 -17.95 0.51
C GLU A 184 0.82 -18.31 0.90
N LEU A 185 -0.02 -17.30 1.09
CA LEU A 185 -1.44 -17.46 1.37
C LEU A 185 -2.24 -17.11 0.11
N PRO A 186 -3.08 -18.02 -0.41
CA PRO A 186 -3.88 -17.76 -1.59
C PRO A 186 -4.95 -16.72 -1.27
N LEU A 187 -5.12 -15.73 -2.14
CA LEU A 187 -6.17 -14.71 -2.02
C LEU A 187 -7.53 -15.26 -2.40
N GLN A 188 -7.61 -15.98 -3.52
CA GLN A 188 -8.86 -16.52 -4.03
C GLN A 188 -9.39 -17.68 -3.16
N GLY A 189 -10.69 -17.72 -2.92
CA GLY A 189 -11.36 -18.75 -2.12
C GLY A 189 -12.71 -18.29 -1.58
N GLN A 190 -13.20 -18.96 -0.53
CA GLN A 190 -14.47 -18.60 0.10
C GLN A 190 -14.46 -17.13 0.53
N GLY A 191 -15.50 -16.38 0.23
CA GLY A 191 -15.62 -14.95 0.51
C GLY A 191 -14.85 -14.03 -0.46
N ILE A 192 -13.93 -14.57 -1.27
CA ILE A 192 -13.12 -13.82 -2.25
C ILE A 192 -13.13 -14.57 -3.58
N PRO A 193 -14.20 -14.47 -4.39
CA PRO A 193 -14.26 -15.12 -5.69
C PRO A 193 -13.29 -14.48 -6.69
N GLU A 194 -13.08 -13.17 -6.57
CA GLU A 194 -12.16 -12.38 -7.40
C GLU A 194 -11.25 -11.50 -6.57
N THR A 195 -9.98 -11.45 -6.94
CA THR A 195 -8.94 -10.76 -6.17
C THR A 195 -8.85 -9.25 -6.46
N GLY A 196 -9.43 -8.80 -7.59
CA GLY A 196 -9.42 -7.38 -7.99
C GLY A 196 -10.09 -6.43 -7.00
N GLY A 197 -11.07 -6.92 -6.22
CA GLY A 197 -11.78 -6.14 -5.19
C GLY A 197 -11.05 -6.04 -3.84
N ILE A 198 -9.84 -6.62 -3.70
CA ILE A 198 -9.06 -6.51 -2.46
C ILE A 198 -8.44 -5.12 -2.38
N THR A 199 -8.62 -4.46 -1.24
CA THR A 199 -8.22 -3.07 -0.98
C THR A 199 -7.18 -2.91 0.14
N GLY A 200 -6.67 -3.99 0.70
CA GLY A 200 -5.59 -3.96 1.68
C GLY A 200 -5.30 -5.30 2.32
N THR A 201 -4.07 -5.42 2.83
CA THR A 201 -3.61 -6.54 3.66
C THR A 201 -3.42 -6.05 5.10
N PHE A 202 -3.86 -6.85 6.08
CA PHE A 202 -3.81 -6.52 7.50
C PHE A 202 -3.35 -7.73 8.31
N VAL A 203 -2.65 -7.45 9.42
CA VAL A 203 -2.22 -8.47 10.37
C VAL A 203 -2.76 -8.13 11.76
N ASP A 204 -3.31 -9.14 12.44
CA ASP A 204 -3.78 -9.03 13.80
C ASP A 204 -3.34 -10.26 14.61
N GLY A 205 -2.38 -10.06 15.51
CA GLY A 205 -1.61 -11.17 16.09
C GLY A 205 -0.91 -11.96 15.00
N ASP A 206 -1.16 -13.26 14.94
CA ASP A 206 -0.63 -14.14 13.90
C ASP A 206 -1.56 -14.28 12.69
N SER A 207 -2.76 -13.70 12.75
CA SER A 207 -3.77 -13.84 11.69
C SER A 207 -3.56 -12.83 10.58
N VAL A 208 -3.65 -13.31 9.33
CA VAL A 208 -3.53 -12.51 8.11
C VAL A 208 -4.92 -12.34 7.50
N TYR A 209 -5.28 -11.09 7.24
CA TYR A 209 -6.55 -10.68 6.68
C TYR A 209 -6.35 -9.88 5.41
N VAL A 210 -7.36 -9.92 4.53
CA VAL A 210 -7.48 -8.98 3.42
C VAL A 210 -8.82 -8.24 3.50
N GLU A 211 -8.80 -6.97 3.17
CA GLU A 211 -9.98 -6.13 3.11
C GLU A 211 -10.62 -6.25 1.73
N ARG A 212 -11.93 -6.42 1.69
CA ARG A 212 -12.71 -6.46 0.47
C ARG A 212 -13.53 -5.17 0.32
N GLU A 213 -13.31 -4.45 -0.77
CA GLU A 213 -14.07 -3.24 -1.15
C GLU A 213 -14.20 -2.21 -0.02
N HIS A 214 -13.13 -1.99 0.76
CA HIS A 214 -13.11 -1.13 1.95
C HIS A 214 -14.15 -1.51 3.03
N GLY A 215 -14.52 -2.78 3.10
CA GLY A 215 -15.54 -3.30 4.01
C GLY A 215 -14.98 -4.27 5.06
N ALA A 216 -15.60 -5.42 5.17
CA ALA A 216 -15.18 -6.47 6.09
C ALA A 216 -13.81 -7.05 5.71
N LEU A 217 -13.08 -7.51 6.72
CA LEU A 217 -11.81 -8.21 6.53
C LEU A 217 -12.05 -9.71 6.55
N VAL A 218 -11.51 -10.39 5.55
CA VAL A 218 -11.56 -11.86 5.41
C VAL A 218 -10.23 -12.44 5.88
N ARG A 219 -10.24 -13.35 6.85
CA ARG A 219 -9.04 -14.08 7.26
C ARG A 219 -8.64 -15.08 6.18
N ILE A 220 -7.40 -14.99 5.70
CA ILE A 220 -6.87 -15.87 4.66
C ILE A 220 -5.89 -16.92 5.18
N GLY A 221 -5.34 -16.71 6.39
CA GLY A 221 -4.38 -17.61 7.01
C GLY A 221 -3.66 -16.99 8.18
N ASP A 222 -2.44 -17.45 8.42
CA ASP A 222 -1.57 -16.96 9.49
C ASP A 222 -0.11 -16.74 9.04
N LEU A 223 0.71 -16.17 9.93
CA LEU A 223 2.13 -15.83 9.65
C LEU A 223 3.03 -17.07 9.45
N SER A 224 2.55 -18.28 9.77
CA SER A 224 3.27 -19.52 9.44
C SER A 224 3.12 -19.93 7.97
N GLY A 225 2.22 -19.29 7.22
CA GLY A 225 1.87 -19.67 5.86
C GLY A 225 0.74 -20.71 5.78
N THR A 226 0.09 -21.01 6.91
CA THR A 226 -1.05 -21.91 6.92
C THR A 226 -2.31 -21.18 6.46
N ALA A 227 -2.88 -21.61 5.33
CA ALA A 227 -4.10 -21.02 4.79
C ALA A 227 -5.33 -21.39 5.62
N ASP A 228 -6.23 -20.41 5.85
CA ASP A 228 -7.52 -20.65 6.49
C ASP A 228 -8.58 -20.99 5.44
N THR A 229 -9.05 -22.22 5.45
CA THR A 229 -10.08 -22.68 4.52
C THR A 229 -11.49 -22.22 4.88
N THR A 230 -11.72 -21.85 6.14
CA THR A 230 -13.03 -21.38 6.63
C THR A 230 -13.26 -19.89 6.37
N ARG A 231 -12.17 -19.13 6.27
CA ARG A 231 -12.14 -17.71 5.95
C ARG A 231 -13.17 -16.85 6.70
N PRO A 232 -13.13 -16.83 8.03
CA PRO A 232 -14.06 -16.02 8.81
C PRO A 232 -13.87 -14.53 8.54
N GLU A 233 -14.98 -13.81 8.55
CA GLU A 233 -14.98 -12.35 8.39
C GLU A 233 -15.00 -11.64 9.75
N ILE A 234 -14.30 -10.51 9.85
CA ILE A 234 -14.39 -9.57 10.97
C ILE A 234 -14.96 -8.22 10.46
N PRO A 235 -15.70 -7.47 11.30
CA PRO A 235 -16.53 -6.36 10.83
C PRO A 235 -15.76 -5.08 10.49
N GLY A 236 -14.44 -5.09 10.53
CA GLY A 236 -13.60 -3.94 10.22
C GLY A 236 -12.15 -4.16 10.63
N ARG A 237 -11.34 -3.12 10.50
CA ARG A 237 -9.91 -3.16 10.81
C ARG A 237 -9.70 -3.26 12.33
N PRO A 238 -8.88 -4.21 12.81
CA PRO A 238 -8.57 -4.33 14.23
C PRO A 238 -7.73 -3.15 14.69
N THR A 239 -8.07 -2.56 15.84
CA THR A 239 -7.22 -1.55 16.48
C THR A 239 -6.01 -2.22 17.14
N ARG A 240 -4.84 -1.53 17.12
CA ARG A 240 -3.58 -2.10 17.63
C ARG A 240 -3.54 -2.27 19.15
N ASP A 241 -4.45 -1.59 19.88
CA ASP A 241 -4.68 -1.84 21.31
C ASP A 241 -5.49 -3.12 21.59
N GLY A 242 -5.98 -3.79 20.53
CA GLY A 242 -6.73 -5.03 20.61
C GLY A 242 -8.17 -4.90 21.10
N ARG A 243 -8.72 -3.69 21.21
CA ARG A 243 -10.04 -3.46 21.85
C ARG A 243 -11.20 -3.35 20.90
N SER A 244 -10.97 -2.92 19.66
CA SER A 244 -12.05 -2.60 18.72
C SER A 244 -11.77 -3.12 17.32
N TYR A 245 -12.87 -3.29 16.57
CA TYR A 245 -12.87 -3.25 15.11
C TYR A 245 -13.40 -1.89 14.67
N ILE A 246 -12.75 -1.26 13.70
CA ILE A 246 -13.13 0.05 13.17
C ILE A 246 -13.44 -0.04 11.69
N LEU A 247 -14.47 0.70 11.27
CA LEU A 247 -14.87 0.83 9.87
C LEU A 247 -15.25 2.28 9.60
N ALA A 248 -14.80 2.84 8.49
CA ALA A 248 -15.19 4.17 8.04
C ALA A 248 -15.91 4.08 6.68
N SER A 249 -16.91 4.93 6.48
CA SER A 249 -17.67 4.98 5.23
C SER A 249 -18.06 6.41 4.88
N ILE A 250 -17.89 6.80 3.62
CA ILE A 250 -18.40 8.06 3.09
C ILE A 250 -19.92 7.87 2.84
N ILE A 251 -20.74 8.71 3.46
CA ILE A 251 -22.22 8.67 3.32
C ILE A 251 -22.77 9.77 2.43
N ASP A 252 -22.02 10.86 2.27
CA ASP A 252 -22.39 11.98 1.39
C ASP A 252 -21.11 12.68 0.91
N ARG A 253 -20.68 12.37 -0.32
CA ARG A 253 -19.46 12.95 -0.89
C ARG A 253 -19.56 14.46 -1.08
N PRO A 254 -20.59 15.03 -1.75
CA PRO A 254 -20.72 16.47 -1.92
C PRO A 254 -20.88 17.22 -0.62
N GLY A 255 -21.63 16.68 0.34
CA GLY A 255 -21.89 17.28 1.65
C GLY A 255 -20.78 17.07 2.67
N GLY A 256 -19.68 16.38 2.29
CA GLY A 256 -18.52 16.18 3.18
C GLY A 256 -18.83 15.30 4.39
N ARG A 257 -19.72 14.29 4.28
CA ARG A 257 -20.16 13.51 5.43
C ARG A 257 -19.65 12.08 5.38
N LEU A 258 -19.14 11.60 6.51
CA LEU A 258 -18.65 10.24 6.69
C LEU A 258 -19.01 9.71 8.08
N LEU A 259 -19.08 8.38 8.20
CA LEU A 259 -19.31 7.66 9.45
C LEU A 259 -18.06 6.87 9.84
N VAL A 260 -17.79 6.82 11.14
CA VAL A 260 -16.89 5.84 11.74
C VAL A 260 -17.68 5.00 12.74
N ASN A 261 -17.59 3.69 12.57
CA ASN A 261 -18.13 2.71 13.50
C ASN A 261 -17.00 2.05 14.25
N ALA A 262 -17.15 1.90 15.56
CA ALA A 262 -16.28 1.08 16.40
C ALA A 262 -17.11 0.00 17.10
N VAL A 263 -16.63 -1.24 17.00
CA VAL A 263 -17.23 -2.44 17.59
C VAL A 263 -16.27 -3.03 18.57
N ASP A 264 -16.72 -3.38 19.75
CA ASP A 264 -15.92 -4.07 20.77
C ASP A 264 -15.55 -5.48 20.31
N ARG A 265 -14.27 -5.84 20.38
CA ARG A 265 -13.77 -7.13 19.86
C ARG A 265 -14.24 -8.35 20.64
N GLN A 266 -14.48 -8.20 21.93
CA GLN A 266 -14.85 -9.33 22.80
C GLN A 266 -16.34 -9.62 22.75
N THR A 267 -17.16 -8.55 22.75
CA THR A 267 -18.60 -8.66 22.87
C THR A 267 -19.33 -8.51 21.55
N ASN A 268 -18.64 -8.05 20.49
CA ASN A 268 -19.23 -7.61 19.22
C ASN A 268 -20.29 -6.50 19.40
N ALA A 269 -20.33 -5.86 20.58
CA ALA A 269 -21.23 -4.75 20.81
C ALA A 269 -20.70 -3.47 20.15
N ARG A 270 -21.61 -2.67 19.61
CA ARG A 270 -21.26 -1.36 19.09
C ARG A 270 -20.78 -0.46 20.22
N ARG A 271 -19.55 0.05 20.15
CA ARG A 271 -19.01 1.06 21.07
C ARG A 271 -19.58 2.42 20.73
N TYR A 272 -19.42 2.83 19.47
CA TYR A 272 -20.02 4.06 18.95
C TYR A 272 -20.21 3.98 17.44
N THR A 273 -21.08 4.86 16.95
CA THR A 273 -21.18 5.28 15.55
C THR A 273 -21.17 6.78 15.57
N ARG A 274 -20.18 7.38 14.90
CA ARG A 274 -20.05 8.82 14.87
C ARG A 274 -19.97 9.34 13.45
N GLU A 275 -20.80 10.37 13.17
CA GLU A 275 -20.73 11.12 11.94
C GLU A 275 -19.72 12.26 12.07
N TYR A 276 -18.91 12.44 11.03
CA TYR A 276 -18.01 13.58 10.87
C TYR A 276 -18.43 14.35 9.64
N ARG A 277 -18.22 15.66 9.70
CA ARG A 277 -18.52 16.55 8.59
C ARG A 277 -17.33 17.46 8.34
N VAL A 278 -16.82 17.43 7.11
CA VAL A 278 -15.81 18.36 6.60
C VAL A 278 -16.47 19.44 5.75
N GLN A 279 -15.81 20.57 5.59
CA GLN A 279 -16.34 21.71 4.82
C GLN A 279 -15.84 21.70 3.36
N PHE A 280 -15.67 20.51 2.80
CA PHE A 280 -15.26 20.30 1.41
C PHE A 280 -15.82 18.98 0.90
N PRO A 281 -16.04 18.84 -0.41
CA PRO A 281 -16.44 17.57 -1.01
C PRO A 281 -15.39 16.49 -0.81
N LEU A 282 -15.83 15.30 -0.41
CA LEU A 282 -14.96 14.15 -0.18
C LEU A 282 -14.66 13.42 -1.50
N MET A 283 -13.38 13.13 -1.74
CA MET A 283 -12.94 12.26 -2.84
C MET A 283 -12.90 10.81 -2.39
N THR A 284 -12.09 10.50 -1.38
CA THR A 284 -11.89 9.13 -0.88
C THR A 284 -11.40 9.13 0.56
N LEU A 285 -11.44 7.94 1.18
CA LEU A 285 -10.74 7.63 2.42
C LEU A 285 -9.34 7.14 2.07
N THR A 286 -8.31 7.78 2.61
CA THR A 286 -6.91 7.45 2.33
C THR A 286 -6.25 6.68 3.47
N LEU A 287 -6.78 6.79 4.68
CA LEU A 287 -6.25 6.13 5.86
C LEU A 287 -7.37 5.80 6.85
N LEU A 288 -7.34 4.61 7.40
CA LEU A 288 -8.04 4.22 8.61
C LEU A 288 -7.18 3.19 9.33
N ASP A 289 -6.56 3.57 10.43
CA ASP A 289 -5.71 2.69 11.25
C ASP A 289 -5.62 3.28 12.67
N SER A 290 -4.93 2.63 13.58
CA SER A 290 -4.72 3.12 14.95
C SER A 290 -3.27 2.96 15.39
N ASP A 291 -2.86 3.74 16.38
CA ASP A 291 -1.61 3.53 17.09
C ASP A 291 -1.77 2.47 18.22
N ARG A 292 -0.68 2.17 18.92
CA ARG A 292 -0.66 1.20 20.01
C ARG A 292 -1.54 1.63 21.20
N SER A 293 -1.78 2.92 21.39
CA SER A 293 -2.66 3.44 22.44
C SER A 293 -4.15 3.31 22.08
N GLY A 294 -4.45 2.96 20.82
CA GLY A 294 -5.79 2.83 20.25
C GLY A 294 -6.33 4.12 19.61
N VAL A 295 -5.58 5.23 19.62
CA VAL A 295 -5.98 6.44 18.90
C VAL A 295 -6.13 6.11 17.42
N ILE A 296 -7.29 6.49 16.85
CA ILE A 296 -7.65 6.17 15.47
C ILE A 296 -7.22 7.33 14.58
N TYR A 297 -6.53 7.02 13.49
CA TYR A 297 -6.10 7.94 12.45
C TYR A 297 -6.98 7.74 11.22
N LEU A 298 -7.73 8.79 10.88
CA LEU A 298 -8.65 8.80 9.73
C LEU A 298 -8.21 9.88 8.74
N GLY A 299 -7.79 9.47 7.56
CA GLY A 299 -7.40 10.35 6.46
C GLY A 299 -8.51 10.45 5.42
N VAL A 300 -8.90 11.66 5.05
CA VAL A 300 -9.91 11.93 4.01
C VAL A 300 -9.35 12.91 2.98
N ALA A 301 -9.40 12.51 1.70
CA ALA A 301 -8.95 13.36 0.59
C ALA A 301 -10.08 14.22 0.05
N GLY A 302 -9.73 15.41 -0.41
CA GLY A 302 -10.64 16.36 -1.06
C GLY A 302 -9.95 17.65 -1.46
N GLU A 303 -10.76 18.63 -1.87
CA GLU A 303 -10.31 20.00 -2.17
C GLU A 303 -10.34 20.84 -0.90
N LEU A 304 -9.22 20.91 -0.20
CA LEU A 304 -9.12 21.56 1.10
C LEU A 304 -9.06 23.10 0.95
N PRO A 305 -9.76 23.87 1.81
CA PRO A 305 -9.66 25.32 1.83
C PRO A 305 -8.24 25.78 2.17
N THR A 306 -7.66 26.68 1.36
CA THR A 306 -6.30 27.19 1.57
C THR A 306 -6.26 28.42 2.45
N GLY A 307 -7.39 29.07 2.68
CA GLY A 307 -7.45 30.41 3.29
C GLY A 307 -6.94 31.54 2.40
N LYS A 308 -6.57 31.22 1.14
CA LYS A 308 -6.08 32.18 0.13
C LYS A 308 -7.23 32.60 -0.82
N ALA A 309 -7.09 33.77 -1.44
CA ALA A 309 -8.07 34.23 -2.40
C ALA A 309 -8.01 33.44 -3.73
N SER A 310 -6.83 32.90 -4.09
CA SER A 310 -6.62 32.15 -5.33
C SER A 310 -5.37 31.26 -5.26
N PRO A 311 -5.48 29.96 -5.50
CA PRO A 311 -6.75 29.22 -5.56
C PRO A 311 -7.38 29.13 -4.14
N PRO A 312 -8.71 29.14 -4.01
CA PRO A 312 -9.38 29.06 -2.71
C PRO A 312 -9.28 27.66 -2.09
N THR A 313 -9.02 26.63 -2.90
CA THR A 313 -8.85 25.24 -2.49
C THR A 313 -7.64 24.62 -3.17
N GLU A 314 -7.09 23.56 -2.59
CA GLU A 314 -6.05 22.72 -3.20
C GLU A 314 -6.27 21.27 -2.81
N PRO A 315 -5.89 20.30 -3.68
CA PRO A 315 -5.96 18.89 -3.35
C PRO A 315 -5.15 18.57 -2.10
N GLY A 316 -5.78 17.91 -1.13
CA GLY A 316 -5.13 17.57 0.13
C GLY A 316 -5.83 16.44 0.86
N VAL A 317 -5.21 16.01 1.96
CA VAL A 317 -5.76 15.03 2.88
C VAL A 317 -5.91 15.66 4.24
N ARG A 318 -7.13 15.68 4.77
CA ARG A 318 -7.36 16.01 6.18
C ARG A 318 -7.22 14.76 7.01
N LEU A 319 -6.27 14.78 7.92
CA LEU A 319 -6.00 13.74 8.90
C LEU A 319 -6.70 14.12 10.20
N PHE A 320 -7.49 13.18 10.76
CA PHE A 320 -8.09 13.29 12.09
C PHE A 320 -7.46 12.27 13.03
N CYS A 321 -7.16 12.69 14.26
CA CYS A 321 -6.92 11.82 15.40
C CYS A 321 -8.21 11.69 16.20
N LEU A 322 -8.70 10.46 16.39
CA LEU A 322 -9.97 10.20 17.06
C LEU A 322 -9.76 9.42 18.35
N ASP A 323 -10.52 9.77 19.37
CA ASP A 323 -10.56 9.04 20.63
C ASP A 323 -11.08 7.61 20.42
N PRO A 324 -10.38 6.56 20.92
CA PRO A 324 -10.79 5.17 20.73
C PRO A 324 -12.08 4.79 21.46
N LEU A 325 -12.51 5.56 22.47
CA LEU A 325 -13.64 5.21 23.32
C LEU A 325 -14.96 5.75 22.73
N ASP A 326 -14.95 6.97 22.22
CA ASP A 326 -16.18 7.64 21.78
C ASP A 326 -16.07 8.31 20.40
N GLY A 327 -14.91 8.22 19.76
CA GLY A 327 -14.65 8.79 18.43
C GLY A 327 -14.57 10.32 18.40
N LYS A 328 -14.41 11.01 19.54
CA LYS A 328 -14.20 12.46 19.50
C LYS A 328 -12.91 12.81 18.77
N VAL A 329 -12.95 13.92 18.03
CA VAL A 329 -11.75 14.47 17.40
C VAL A 329 -10.81 15.00 18.48
N LEU A 330 -9.63 14.42 18.60
CA LEU A 330 -8.54 14.86 19.49
C LEU A 330 -7.70 15.93 18.84
N GLY A 331 -7.61 15.91 17.50
CA GLY A 331 -6.89 16.89 16.72
C GLY A 331 -6.98 16.58 15.23
N GLN A 332 -6.42 17.49 14.41
CA GLN A 332 -6.40 17.35 12.97
C GLN A 332 -5.17 18.01 12.33
N ALA A 333 -4.79 17.52 11.16
CA ALA A 333 -3.72 18.12 10.34
C ALA A 333 -4.11 18.03 8.86
N ASP A 334 -3.59 18.94 8.05
CA ASP A 334 -3.73 18.90 6.59
C ASP A 334 -2.41 18.45 5.98
N LEU A 335 -2.50 17.46 5.09
CA LEU A 335 -1.38 16.84 4.40
C LEU A 335 -1.52 17.05 2.90
N PRO A 336 -0.42 17.11 2.14
CA PRO A 336 -0.50 17.16 0.68
C PRO A 336 -1.05 15.83 0.15
N LEU A 337 -1.88 15.91 -0.90
CA LEU A 337 -2.31 14.76 -1.68
C LEU A 337 -1.31 14.53 -2.83
N ASN A 338 -1.00 13.28 -3.14
CA ASN A 338 -0.30 12.94 -4.37
C ASN A 338 -1.20 13.23 -5.57
N THR A 339 -0.74 14.12 -6.45
CA THR A 339 -1.47 14.54 -7.66
C THR A 339 -0.79 14.09 -8.95
N LEU A 340 0.36 13.42 -8.86
CA LEU A 340 1.02 12.81 -9.99
C LEU A 340 0.22 11.59 -10.49
N PRO A 341 0.33 11.24 -11.78
CA PRO A 341 -0.54 10.24 -12.40
C PRO A 341 -0.25 8.78 -12.00
N GLU A 342 0.86 8.53 -11.32
CA GLU A 342 1.23 7.16 -10.92
C GLU A 342 0.23 6.59 -9.91
N GLU A 343 -0.21 5.36 -10.16
CA GLU A 343 -1.07 4.63 -9.23
C GLU A 343 -0.36 4.34 -7.92
N THR A 344 -1.12 4.36 -6.82
CA THR A 344 -0.69 3.88 -5.52
C THR A 344 -1.77 3.05 -4.87
N PHE A 345 -1.33 2.16 -3.99
CA PHE A 345 -2.21 1.35 -3.18
C PHE A 345 -2.31 1.89 -1.75
N ARG A 346 -1.17 2.29 -1.17
CA ARG A 346 -1.10 2.84 0.20
C ARG A 346 -0.02 3.92 0.31
N ASP A 347 -0.45 5.16 0.50
CA ASP A 347 0.45 6.31 0.67
C ASP A 347 0.74 6.65 2.15
N TYR A 348 0.01 6.06 3.11
CA TYR A 348 0.04 6.43 4.53
C TYR A 348 0.14 5.19 5.41
N ALA A 349 0.93 5.28 6.49
CA ALA A 349 1.00 4.26 7.55
C ALA A 349 1.09 4.94 8.92
N VAL A 350 0.42 4.35 9.92
CA VAL A 350 0.42 4.84 11.30
C VAL A 350 1.60 4.25 12.06
N LEU A 351 2.33 5.10 12.81
CA LEU A 351 3.38 4.69 13.73
C LEU A 351 2.79 4.10 15.01
N ASP A 352 3.46 3.13 15.59
CA ASP A 352 3.02 2.49 16.85
C ASP A 352 2.95 3.48 18.02
N GLU A 353 3.89 4.42 18.10
CA GLU A 353 3.94 5.48 19.12
C GLU A 353 3.04 6.68 18.79
N GLY A 354 2.39 6.66 17.65
CA GLY A 354 1.52 7.73 17.15
C GLY A 354 2.12 8.58 16.05
N GLY A 355 1.24 9.25 15.32
CA GLY A 355 1.57 9.97 14.09
C GLY A 355 1.52 9.06 12.86
N VAL A 356 1.70 9.68 11.71
CA VAL A 356 1.58 9.07 10.39
C VAL A 356 2.85 9.32 9.59
N VAL A 357 3.37 8.27 8.95
CA VAL A 357 4.37 8.39 7.88
C VAL A 357 3.63 8.33 6.55
N TYR A 358 4.05 9.16 5.61
CA TYR A 358 3.48 9.17 4.27
C TYR A 358 4.54 9.42 3.20
N GLN A 359 4.28 8.91 2.01
CA GLN A 359 5.08 9.20 0.82
C GLN A 359 4.42 10.35 0.04
N TYR A 360 5.23 11.34 -0.31
CA TYR A 360 4.82 12.44 -1.18
C TYR A 360 5.70 12.45 -2.43
N ARG A 361 5.07 12.32 -3.59
CA ARG A 361 5.75 12.20 -4.88
C ARG A 361 5.84 13.55 -5.57
N THR A 362 7.00 13.79 -6.18
CA THR A 362 7.29 14.97 -6.99
C THR A 362 7.99 14.52 -8.28
N GLU A 363 8.20 15.44 -9.21
CA GLU A 363 9.00 15.14 -10.39
C GLU A 363 10.47 14.82 -10.06
N ALA A 364 10.97 15.25 -8.92
CA ALA A 364 12.34 14.98 -8.46
C ALA A 364 12.51 13.63 -7.75
N GLY A 365 11.44 13.06 -7.20
CA GLY A 365 11.52 11.83 -6.42
C GLY A 365 10.39 11.69 -5.41
N VAL A 366 10.62 10.85 -4.41
CA VAL A 366 9.71 10.56 -3.30
C VAL A 366 10.27 11.14 -2.02
N SER A 367 9.47 11.97 -1.34
CA SER A 367 9.73 12.48 0.00
C SER A 367 8.96 11.64 1.02
N LEU A 368 9.65 10.93 1.90
CA LEU A 368 9.03 10.29 3.06
C LEU A 368 8.93 11.30 4.19
N ARG A 369 7.73 11.47 4.71
CA ARG A 369 7.42 12.53 5.69
C ARG A 369 6.66 11.96 6.87
N ARG A 370 6.80 12.64 8.02
CA ARG A 370 6.02 12.37 9.22
C ARG A 370 5.11 13.55 9.53
N ALA A 371 3.88 13.23 9.97
CA ALA A 371 2.92 14.19 10.48
C ALA A 371 2.25 13.65 11.74
N ASP A 372 1.73 14.56 12.56
CA ASP A 372 0.89 14.26 13.71
C ASP A 372 -0.33 15.18 13.66
N CYS A 373 -1.42 14.74 14.26
CA CYS A 373 -2.67 15.48 14.39
C CYS A 373 -3.09 15.72 15.86
N ARG A 374 -2.17 15.48 16.78
CA ARG A 374 -2.37 15.75 18.23
C ARG A 374 -1.54 16.92 18.69
#